data_6c3c0b1412e9024d09b5c73040c27a41
#
_entry.id   6c3c0b1412e9024d09b5c73040c27a41
#
_cell.length_a   1.000
_cell.length_b   1.000
_cell.length_c   1.000
_cell.angle_alpha   90.00
_cell.angle_beta   90.00
_cell.angle_gamma   90.00
#
_symmetry.space_group_name_H-M   'P 1'
#
loop_
_entity.id
_entity.type
_entity.pdbx_description
1 polymer ?
#
loop_
_entity_poly.entity_id
_entity_poly.type
_entity_poly.pdbx_seq_one_letter_code
_entity_poly.pdbx_strand_id
1 'polypeptide(L)'
;MTPANLLQLIILAAIWGASFLFMRIAVPALGPVWLIEWRVLLGALLLALAGRWFRHSLALRAHWRHYLVLGLFNSALPFVLFAWAAQTLTASLLSVVNATAPIWGAVIAWAWSREPLKGRVAAGLALGVAGVALLMGLDPAMLKPGSGWVLAGVLLAPCCYAIASHYAKSARNALLPYANAHGSMWAATLLLWPVLPFAGHAPLPETATPVLVWGAVLGLGLLCTGLAYLMYFRLVAALGAASALTVTFLIPVFGILWGHLFLGEAVGWQTLAGALVVLTGTALVTGFDPRTLWVRKAVSHG
;
A
#
# COMPACT_ATOMS: atom_id res chain seq x y z
N MET A 1 -21.44 3.51 -10.68
CA MET A 1 -21.04 2.56 -9.62
C MET A 1 -22.26 2.21 -8.78
N THR A 2 -22.46 0.95 -8.38
CA THR A 2 -23.56 0.59 -7.49
C THR A 2 -23.24 1.01 -6.04
N PRO A 3 -24.26 1.28 -5.18
CA PRO A 3 -24.02 1.59 -3.76
C PRO A 3 -23.20 0.51 -3.04
N ALA A 4 -23.41 -0.77 -3.38
CA ALA A 4 -22.66 -1.89 -2.81
C ALA A 4 -21.16 -1.82 -3.15
N ASN A 5 -20.81 -1.51 -4.41
CA ASN A 5 -19.42 -1.37 -4.82
C ASN A 5 -18.76 -0.14 -4.19
N LEU A 6 -19.50 0.97 -4.01
CA LEU A 6 -19.02 2.14 -3.29
C LEU A 6 -18.73 1.81 -1.83
N LEU A 7 -19.65 1.15 -1.15
CA LEU A 7 -19.46 0.72 0.24
C LEU A 7 -18.25 -0.21 0.37
N GLN A 8 -18.11 -1.18 -0.54
CA GLN A 8 -16.97 -2.10 -0.54
C GLN A 8 -15.64 -1.37 -0.77
N LEU A 9 -15.62 -0.33 -1.62
CA LEU A 9 -14.45 0.49 -1.87
C LEU A 9 -14.06 1.30 -0.62
N ILE A 10 -15.05 1.89 0.07
CA ILE A 10 -14.83 2.63 1.32
C ILE A 10 -14.31 1.70 2.42
N ILE A 11 -14.91 0.52 2.60
CA ILE A 11 -14.46 -0.47 3.57
C ILE A 11 -13.03 -0.91 3.27
N LEU A 12 -12.70 -1.16 2.00
CA LEU A 12 -11.34 -1.54 1.59
C LEU A 12 -10.33 -0.44 1.88
N ALA A 13 -10.70 0.82 1.63
CA ALA A 13 -9.85 1.97 1.97
C ALA A 13 -9.62 2.09 3.49
N ALA A 14 -10.67 1.87 4.28
CA ALA A 14 -10.58 1.87 5.74
C ALA A 14 -9.65 0.76 6.25
N ILE A 15 -9.77 -0.45 5.70
CA ILE A 15 -8.92 -1.60 6.00
C ILE A 15 -7.46 -1.32 5.63
N TRP A 16 -7.19 -0.85 4.41
CA TRP A 16 -5.82 -0.55 4.00
C TRP A 16 -5.22 0.65 4.75
N GLY A 17 -6.02 1.66 5.08
CA GLY A 17 -5.60 2.77 5.96
C GLY A 17 -5.20 2.29 7.36
N ALA A 18 -5.90 1.28 7.90
CA ALA A 18 -5.58 0.66 9.18
C ALA A 18 -4.25 -0.12 9.17
N SER A 19 -3.69 -0.45 8.00
CA SER A 19 -2.36 -1.09 7.94
C SER A 19 -1.29 -0.26 8.64
N PHE A 20 -1.33 1.07 8.51
CA PHE A 20 -0.35 1.97 9.14
C PHE A 20 -0.54 2.05 10.65
N LEU A 21 -1.79 2.03 11.13
CA LEU A 21 -2.11 1.91 12.55
C LEU A 21 -1.53 0.61 13.14
N PHE A 22 -1.81 -0.53 12.52
CA PHE A 22 -1.33 -1.83 13.00
C PHE A 22 0.20 -1.94 12.97
N MET A 23 0.86 -1.36 11.95
CA MET A 23 2.33 -1.29 11.93
C MET A 23 2.86 -0.46 13.08
N ARG A 24 2.28 0.71 13.38
CA ARG A 24 2.67 1.56 14.51
C ARG A 24 2.52 0.85 15.87
N ILE A 25 1.48 0.02 16.02
CA ILE A 25 1.24 -0.74 17.26
C ILE A 25 2.24 -1.90 17.41
N ALA A 26 2.48 -2.66 16.34
CA ALA A 26 3.19 -3.94 16.45
C ALA A 26 4.71 -3.84 16.19
N VAL A 27 5.17 -2.84 15.41
CA VAL A 27 6.58 -2.74 15.04
C VAL A 27 7.52 -2.50 16.23
N PRO A 28 7.16 -1.73 17.29
CA PRO A 28 8.03 -1.56 18.44
C PRO A 28 8.32 -2.87 19.18
N ALA A 29 7.39 -3.83 19.12
CA ALA A 29 7.50 -5.12 19.79
C ALA A 29 8.24 -6.18 18.98
N LEU A 30 7.95 -6.24 17.66
CA LEU A 30 8.43 -7.32 16.80
C LEU A 30 9.61 -6.91 15.90
N GLY A 31 9.81 -5.62 15.73
CA GLY A 31 10.68 -5.11 14.68
C GLY A 31 10.08 -5.23 13.28
N PRO A 32 10.64 -4.49 12.30
CA PRO A 32 10.04 -4.39 10.96
C PRO A 32 9.98 -5.72 10.21
N VAL A 33 11.06 -6.48 10.22
CA VAL A 33 11.18 -7.71 9.40
C VAL A 33 10.26 -8.80 9.92
N TRP A 34 10.27 -9.05 11.24
CA TRP A 34 9.39 -10.04 11.87
C TRP A 34 7.91 -9.70 11.71
N LEU A 35 7.56 -8.41 11.88
CA LEU A 35 6.18 -7.97 11.68
C LEU A 35 5.71 -8.24 10.25
N ILE A 36 6.55 -7.93 9.26
CA ILE A 36 6.18 -8.11 7.86
C ILE A 36 6.20 -9.59 7.47
N GLU A 37 7.09 -10.40 8.04
CA GLU A 37 7.03 -11.85 7.83
C GLU A 37 5.68 -12.41 8.28
N TRP A 38 5.23 -12.10 9.50
CA TRP A 38 3.90 -12.50 9.96
C TRP A 38 2.78 -11.99 9.05
N ARG A 39 2.88 -10.74 8.60
CA ARG A 39 1.90 -10.13 7.69
C ARG A 39 1.77 -10.93 6.40
N VAL A 40 2.89 -11.20 5.72
CA VAL A 40 2.86 -11.86 4.40
C VAL A 40 2.53 -13.35 4.53
N LEU A 41 3.00 -14.02 5.57
CA LEU A 41 2.68 -15.41 5.87
C LEU A 41 1.18 -15.61 6.13
N LEU A 42 0.59 -14.82 7.03
CA LEU A 42 -0.85 -14.89 7.32
C LEU A 42 -1.68 -14.54 6.09
N GLY A 43 -1.26 -13.54 5.32
CA GLY A 43 -1.90 -13.19 4.05
C GLY A 43 -1.82 -14.33 3.03
N ALA A 44 -0.64 -14.96 2.89
CA ALA A 44 -0.44 -16.11 2.01
C ALA A 44 -1.32 -17.30 2.41
N LEU A 45 -1.39 -17.63 3.72
CA LEU A 45 -2.20 -18.72 4.24
C LEU A 45 -3.71 -18.47 3.99
N LEU A 46 -4.21 -17.26 4.24
CA LEU A 46 -5.61 -16.94 3.96
C LEU A 46 -5.93 -17.01 2.47
N LEU A 47 -5.03 -16.48 1.62
CA LEU A 47 -5.19 -16.60 0.17
C LEU A 47 -5.08 -18.07 -0.29
N ALA A 48 -4.21 -18.89 0.30
CA ALA A 48 -4.13 -20.31 0.00
C ALA A 48 -5.45 -21.05 0.31
N LEU A 49 -6.04 -20.74 1.46
CA LEU A 49 -7.34 -21.30 1.85
C LEU A 49 -8.44 -20.89 0.85
N ALA A 50 -8.49 -19.61 0.48
CA ALA A 50 -9.40 -19.11 -0.54
C ALA A 50 -9.15 -19.77 -1.92
N GLY A 51 -7.87 -19.92 -2.32
CA GLY A 51 -7.49 -20.57 -3.57
C GLY A 51 -7.93 -22.03 -3.65
N ARG A 52 -7.80 -22.75 -2.52
CA ARG A 52 -8.28 -24.14 -2.42
C ARG A 52 -9.81 -24.20 -2.59
N TRP A 53 -10.53 -23.26 -1.97
CA TRP A 53 -11.97 -23.19 -2.08
C TRP A 53 -12.44 -22.87 -3.51
N PHE A 54 -11.80 -21.91 -4.17
CA PHE A 54 -12.14 -21.51 -5.53
C PHE A 54 -11.40 -22.33 -6.61
N ARG A 55 -10.64 -23.35 -6.25
CA ARG A 55 -9.86 -24.23 -7.14
C ARG A 55 -8.91 -23.47 -8.07
N HIS A 56 -8.29 -22.39 -7.58
CA HIS A 56 -7.27 -21.65 -8.31
C HIS A 56 -5.87 -22.25 -8.12
N SER A 57 -5.20 -22.54 -9.22
CA SER A 57 -3.80 -23.00 -9.23
C SER A 57 -2.84 -21.84 -9.40
N LEU A 58 -1.71 -21.86 -8.69
CA LEU A 58 -0.62 -20.88 -8.86
C LEU A 58 0.29 -21.19 -10.05
N ALA A 59 0.28 -22.42 -10.59
CA ALA A 59 1.23 -22.88 -11.60
C ALA A 59 2.69 -22.48 -11.26
N LEU A 60 3.12 -22.74 -10.01
CA LEU A 60 4.38 -22.27 -9.42
C LEU A 60 5.60 -22.57 -10.29
N ARG A 61 5.67 -23.78 -10.88
CA ARG A 61 6.82 -24.19 -11.71
C ARG A 61 7.01 -23.29 -12.94
N ALA A 62 5.91 -22.79 -13.52
CA ALA A 62 5.96 -21.92 -14.70
C ALA A 62 6.24 -20.45 -14.34
N HIS A 63 5.81 -20.00 -13.14
CA HIS A 63 5.76 -18.57 -12.82
C HIS A 63 6.57 -18.16 -11.57
N TRP A 64 7.42 -19.03 -11.00
CA TRP A 64 8.16 -18.75 -9.76
C TRP A 64 9.02 -17.48 -9.82
N ARG A 65 9.70 -17.24 -10.97
CA ARG A 65 10.51 -16.01 -11.18
C ARG A 65 9.65 -14.75 -11.13
N HIS A 66 8.48 -14.82 -11.76
CA HIS A 66 7.51 -13.73 -11.75
C HIS A 66 7.03 -13.43 -10.33
N TYR A 67 6.72 -14.46 -9.56
CA TYR A 67 6.32 -14.29 -8.16
C TYR A 67 7.44 -13.77 -7.28
N LEU A 68 8.70 -14.15 -7.52
CA LEU A 68 9.84 -13.59 -6.78
C LEU A 68 9.99 -12.08 -7.02
N VAL A 69 9.90 -11.62 -8.26
CA VAL A 69 9.97 -10.19 -8.58
C VAL A 69 8.81 -9.44 -7.94
N LEU A 70 7.58 -9.94 -8.06
CA LEU A 70 6.42 -9.32 -7.40
C LEU A 70 6.52 -9.43 -5.87
N GLY A 71 6.97 -10.55 -5.34
CA GLY A 71 7.19 -10.75 -3.91
C GLY A 71 8.16 -9.73 -3.34
N LEU A 72 9.25 -9.45 -4.05
CA LEU A 72 10.24 -8.46 -3.64
C LEU A 72 9.68 -7.03 -3.73
N PHE A 73 9.22 -6.61 -4.91
CA PHE A 73 8.88 -5.21 -5.17
C PHE A 73 7.44 -4.82 -4.83
N ASN A 74 6.52 -5.77 -4.74
CA ASN A 74 5.12 -5.47 -4.38
C ASN A 74 4.79 -5.79 -2.92
N SER A 75 5.65 -6.53 -2.21
CA SER A 75 5.32 -7.02 -0.88
C SER A 75 6.47 -6.89 0.11
N ALA A 76 7.55 -7.68 -0.01
CA ALA A 76 8.60 -7.76 1.01
C ALA A 76 9.26 -6.40 1.26
N LEU A 77 9.91 -5.84 0.25
CA LEU A 77 10.68 -4.60 0.38
C LEU A 77 9.80 -3.40 0.76
N PRO A 78 8.69 -3.08 0.06
CA PRO A 78 7.89 -1.91 0.42
C PRO A 78 7.24 -2.04 1.80
N PHE A 79 6.79 -3.24 2.19
CA PHE A 79 6.20 -3.42 3.51
C PHE A 79 7.22 -3.26 4.62
N VAL A 80 8.44 -3.81 4.45
CA VAL A 80 9.54 -3.62 5.42
C VAL A 80 9.93 -2.15 5.52
N LEU A 81 10.01 -1.42 4.41
CA LEU A 81 10.30 0.02 4.42
C LEU A 81 9.22 0.82 5.17
N PHE A 82 7.93 0.51 4.96
CA PHE A 82 6.86 1.13 5.74
C PHE A 82 6.92 0.75 7.22
N ALA A 83 7.15 -0.52 7.56
CA ALA A 83 7.28 -0.97 8.93
C ALA A 83 8.51 -0.35 9.63
N TRP A 84 9.63 -0.26 8.92
CA TRP A 84 10.82 0.44 9.43
C TRP A 84 10.53 1.92 9.71
N ALA A 85 9.89 2.61 8.78
CA ALA A 85 9.53 4.01 8.95
C ALA A 85 8.46 4.21 10.03
N ALA A 86 7.59 3.23 10.27
CA ALA A 86 6.57 3.28 11.31
C ALA A 86 7.15 3.31 12.73
N GLN A 87 8.43 3.03 12.93
CA GLN A 87 9.10 3.22 14.21
C GLN A 87 9.25 4.72 14.57
N THR A 88 9.31 5.58 13.57
CA THR A 88 9.59 7.02 13.73
C THR A 88 8.46 7.90 13.23
N LEU A 89 7.89 7.57 12.06
CA LEU A 89 6.87 8.39 11.40
C LEU A 89 5.46 8.02 11.84
N THR A 90 4.55 8.98 11.76
CA THR A 90 3.12 8.80 12.08
C THR A 90 2.40 7.92 11.04
N ALA A 91 1.32 7.25 11.46
CA ALA A 91 0.46 6.50 10.53
C ALA A 91 -0.15 7.42 9.48
N SER A 92 -0.50 8.63 9.87
CA SER A 92 -0.99 9.69 8.99
C SER A 92 0.00 9.98 7.86
N LEU A 93 1.27 10.26 8.19
CA LEU A 93 2.31 10.56 7.20
C LEU A 93 2.59 9.36 6.28
N LEU A 94 2.70 8.15 6.83
CA LEU A 94 2.93 6.93 6.06
C LEU A 94 1.83 6.67 5.04
N SER A 95 0.56 6.92 5.41
CA SER A 95 -0.58 6.75 4.52
C SER A 95 -0.55 7.73 3.34
N VAL A 96 -0.12 8.98 3.57
CA VAL A 96 0.04 9.98 2.51
C VAL A 96 1.24 9.65 1.61
N VAL A 97 2.37 9.22 2.18
CA VAL A 97 3.52 8.73 1.40
C VAL A 97 3.11 7.57 0.48
N ASN A 98 2.29 6.65 0.97
CA ASN A 98 1.78 5.54 0.15
C ASN A 98 0.97 6.03 -1.07
N ALA A 99 0.23 7.13 -0.94
CA ALA A 99 -0.54 7.70 -2.04
C ALA A 99 0.31 8.32 -3.16
N THR A 100 1.62 8.41 -2.99
CA THR A 100 2.54 8.87 -4.04
C THR A 100 2.88 7.78 -5.08
N ALA A 101 2.44 6.54 -4.88
CA ALA A 101 2.76 5.42 -5.80
C ALA A 101 2.45 5.71 -7.29
N PRO A 102 1.32 6.32 -7.67
CA PRO A 102 1.07 6.70 -9.06
C PRO A 102 2.03 7.76 -9.60
N ILE A 103 2.55 8.65 -8.73
CA ILE A 103 3.55 9.65 -9.07
C ILE A 103 4.84 8.95 -9.52
N TRP A 104 5.32 7.99 -8.74
CA TRP A 104 6.45 7.14 -9.10
C TRP A 104 6.20 6.34 -10.38
N GLY A 105 4.95 5.86 -10.56
CA GLY A 105 4.54 5.18 -11.80
C GLY A 105 4.72 6.05 -13.04
N ALA A 106 4.40 7.33 -12.96
CA ALA A 106 4.61 8.28 -14.06
C ALA A 106 6.10 8.57 -14.30
N VAL A 107 6.88 8.70 -13.23
CA VAL A 107 8.35 8.90 -13.34
C VAL A 107 9.00 7.70 -14.02
N ILE A 108 8.67 6.48 -13.61
CA ILE A 108 9.21 5.25 -14.20
C ILE A 108 8.78 5.10 -15.65
N ALA A 109 7.51 5.36 -15.97
CA ALA A 109 7.02 5.31 -17.35
C ALA A 109 7.75 6.32 -18.24
N TRP A 110 7.95 7.54 -17.76
CA TRP A 110 8.73 8.55 -18.48
C TRP A 110 10.20 8.14 -18.69
N ALA A 111 10.86 7.66 -17.64
CA ALA A 111 12.25 7.21 -17.73
C ALA A 111 12.43 6.04 -18.72
N TRP A 112 11.41 5.20 -18.84
CA TRP A 112 11.43 4.05 -19.74
C TRP A 112 11.12 4.42 -21.19
N SER A 113 10.05 5.18 -21.44
CA SER A 113 9.61 5.56 -22.78
C SER A 113 10.39 6.72 -23.39
N ARG A 114 10.99 7.57 -22.53
CA ARG A 114 11.63 8.86 -22.89
C ARG A 114 10.71 9.81 -23.68
N GLU A 115 9.41 9.55 -23.66
CA GLU A 115 8.42 10.45 -24.24
C GLU A 115 8.25 11.70 -23.36
N PRO A 116 8.01 12.88 -23.97
CA PRO A 116 7.81 14.10 -23.20
C PRO A 116 6.57 13.96 -22.30
N LEU A 117 6.72 14.38 -21.04
CA LEU A 117 5.62 14.39 -20.09
C LEU A 117 4.51 15.35 -20.56
N LYS A 118 3.27 14.87 -20.57
CA LYS A 118 2.12 15.75 -20.76
C LYS A 118 2.09 16.79 -19.64
N GLY A 119 1.77 18.04 -19.95
CA GLY A 119 1.78 19.15 -18.98
C GLY A 119 1.00 18.86 -17.69
N ARG A 120 -0.13 18.13 -17.80
CA ARG A 120 -0.91 17.69 -16.64
C ARG A 120 -0.12 16.71 -15.73
N VAL A 121 0.63 15.80 -16.31
CA VAL A 121 1.46 14.86 -15.55
C VAL A 121 2.59 15.61 -14.87
N ALA A 122 3.28 16.53 -15.58
CA ALA A 122 4.34 17.36 -15.01
C ALA A 122 3.84 18.21 -13.83
N ALA A 123 2.66 18.85 -13.96
CA ALA A 123 2.03 19.58 -12.87
C ALA A 123 1.69 18.67 -11.69
N GLY A 124 1.19 17.46 -11.94
CA GLY A 124 0.90 16.48 -10.90
C GLY A 124 2.13 16.00 -10.15
N LEU A 125 3.26 15.79 -10.86
CA LEU A 125 4.54 15.48 -10.23
C LEU A 125 5.04 16.62 -9.34
N ALA A 126 4.98 17.86 -9.83
CA ALA A 126 5.38 19.04 -9.05
C ALA A 126 4.53 19.20 -7.76
N LEU A 127 3.21 19.01 -7.87
CA LEU A 127 2.33 19.02 -6.70
C LEU A 127 2.62 17.88 -5.73
N GLY A 128 2.92 16.68 -6.24
CA GLY A 128 3.30 15.55 -5.40
C GLY A 128 4.54 15.84 -4.56
N VAL A 129 5.58 16.39 -5.19
CA VAL A 129 6.82 16.80 -4.49
C VAL A 129 6.53 17.93 -3.50
N ALA A 130 5.79 18.95 -3.91
CA ALA A 130 5.44 20.08 -3.03
C ALA A 130 4.61 19.63 -1.82
N GLY A 131 3.66 18.69 -2.00
CA GLY A 131 2.84 18.16 -0.92
C GLY A 131 3.65 17.33 0.08
N VAL A 132 4.59 16.50 -0.40
CA VAL A 132 5.52 15.78 0.48
C VAL A 132 6.43 16.76 1.22
N ALA A 133 6.98 17.78 0.54
CA ALA A 133 7.81 18.80 1.16
C ALA A 133 7.04 19.61 2.22
N LEU A 134 5.76 19.91 1.98
CA LEU A 134 4.88 20.58 2.95
C LEU A 134 4.69 19.73 4.20
N LEU A 135 4.47 18.43 4.03
CA LEU A 135 4.37 17.49 5.16
C LEU A 135 5.68 17.42 5.96
N MET A 136 6.83 17.42 5.27
CA MET A 136 8.16 17.38 5.90
C MET A 136 8.45 18.65 6.72
N GLY A 137 8.16 19.81 6.15
CA GLY A 137 8.58 21.08 6.74
C GLY A 137 7.81 21.50 7.99
N LEU A 138 6.68 20.86 8.26
CA LEU A 138 5.69 21.34 9.22
C LEU A 138 5.20 20.26 10.21
N ASP A 139 5.62 18.99 10.05
CA ASP A 139 5.29 17.92 10.98
C ASP A 139 6.33 17.90 12.14
N PRO A 140 5.91 18.04 13.42
CA PRO A 140 6.82 17.95 14.57
C PRO A 140 7.60 16.62 14.62
N ALA A 141 7.07 15.54 14.07
CA ALA A 141 7.78 14.27 13.98
C ALA A 141 9.02 14.37 13.07
N MET A 142 9.02 15.30 12.11
CA MET A 142 10.15 15.58 11.21
C MET A 142 11.26 16.41 11.86
N LEU A 143 10.99 17.06 12.98
CA LEU A 143 12.00 17.80 13.76
C LEU A 143 12.96 16.88 14.52
N LYS A 144 12.64 15.58 14.62
CA LYS A 144 13.53 14.61 15.25
C LYS A 144 14.76 14.37 14.37
N PRO A 145 15.98 14.34 14.94
CA PRO A 145 17.19 13.99 14.18
C PRO A 145 17.02 12.65 13.46
N GLY A 146 17.37 12.62 12.19
CA GLY A 146 17.28 11.41 11.36
C GLY A 146 15.93 11.16 10.66
N SER A 147 14.85 11.88 10.98
CA SER A 147 13.54 11.69 10.35
C SER A 147 13.56 11.93 8.84
N GLY A 148 14.39 12.85 8.36
CA GLY A 148 14.56 13.11 6.92
C GLY A 148 15.07 11.89 6.16
N TRP A 149 16.02 11.15 6.71
CA TRP A 149 16.52 9.90 6.11
C TRP A 149 15.47 8.80 6.12
N VAL A 150 14.67 8.72 7.21
CA VAL A 150 13.57 7.75 7.28
C VAL A 150 12.52 8.03 6.21
N LEU A 151 12.19 9.32 6.01
CA LEU A 151 11.24 9.69 4.96
C LEU A 151 11.81 9.43 3.56
N ALA A 152 13.07 9.79 3.30
CA ALA A 152 13.73 9.47 2.03
C ALA A 152 13.72 7.95 1.77
N GLY A 153 14.00 7.15 2.78
CA GLY A 153 13.96 5.69 2.69
C GLY A 153 12.57 5.15 2.41
N VAL A 154 11.53 5.63 3.10
CA VAL A 154 10.17 5.12 2.91
C VAL A 154 9.55 5.56 1.57
N LEU A 155 10.02 6.63 0.95
CA LEU A 155 9.63 7.01 -0.43
C LEU A 155 10.04 5.96 -1.48
N LEU A 156 11.00 5.08 -1.17
CA LEU A 156 11.31 3.92 -2.01
C LEU A 156 10.18 2.88 -2.02
N ALA A 157 9.34 2.81 -0.99
CA ALA A 157 8.26 1.83 -0.93
C ALA A 157 7.20 2.04 -2.05
N PRO A 158 6.62 3.23 -2.25
CA PRO A 158 5.74 3.49 -3.39
C PRO A 158 6.46 3.40 -4.75
N CYS A 159 7.77 3.68 -4.81
CA CYS A 159 8.58 3.42 -6.01
C CYS A 159 8.64 1.92 -6.33
N CYS A 160 8.82 1.05 -5.33
CA CYS A 160 8.77 -0.40 -5.51
C CYS A 160 7.42 -0.86 -6.07
N TYR A 161 6.30 -0.33 -5.57
CA TYR A 161 4.97 -0.62 -6.14
C TYR A 161 4.85 -0.21 -7.61
N ALA A 162 5.43 0.92 -7.97
CA ALA A 162 5.44 1.39 -9.35
C ALA A 162 6.27 0.47 -10.27
N ILE A 163 7.44 0.02 -9.81
CA ILE A 163 8.28 -0.97 -10.49
C ILE A 163 7.50 -2.28 -10.67
N ALA A 164 6.90 -2.81 -9.60
CA ALA A 164 6.12 -4.04 -9.64
C ALA A 164 4.94 -3.94 -10.62
N SER A 165 4.23 -2.81 -10.61
CA SER A 165 3.11 -2.56 -11.51
C SER A 165 3.54 -2.50 -12.98
N HIS A 166 4.67 -1.83 -13.26
CA HIS A 166 5.24 -1.76 -14.61
C HIS A 166 5.70 -3.13 -15.09
N TYR A 167 6.42 -3.86 -14.24
CA TYR A 167 6.85 -5.23 -14.52
C TYR A 167 5.67 -6.16 -14.79
N ALA A 168 4.64 -6.14 -13.94
CA ALA A 168 3.45 -6.99 -14.10
C ALA A 168 2.72 -6.74 -15.44
N LYS A 169 2.67 -5.48 -15.90
CA LYS A 169 2.10 -5.13 -17.21
C LYS A 169 2.98 -5.64 -18.37
N SER A 170 4.30 -5.58 -18.23
CA SER A 170 5.24 -6.00 -19.29
C SER A 170 5.38 -7.52 -19.40
N ALA A 171 5.12 -8.25 -18.31
CA ALA A 171 5.34 -9.68 -18.24
C ALA A 171 4.43 -10.53 -19.15
N ARG A 172 3.39 -9.94 -19.77
CA ARG A 172 2.46 -10.57 -20.74
C ARG A 172 1.98 -11.97 -20.34
N ASN A 173 1.94 -12.27 -19.03
CA ASN A 173 1.42 -13.54 -18.56
C ASN A 173 -0.10 -13.45 -18.37
N ALA A 174 -0.80 -14.54 -18.64
CA ALA A 174 -2.26 -14.65 -18.49
C ALA A 174 -2.68 -14.93 -17.04
N LEU A 175 -1.85 -14.56 -16.04
CA LEU A 175 -2.14 -14.84 -14.66
C LEU A 175 -3.26 -13.93 -14.15
N LEU A 176 -4.18 -14.54 -13.42
CA LEU A 176 -5.22 -13.81 -12.70
C LEU A 176 -4.60 -12.91 -11.63
N PRO A 177 -5.18 -11.74 -11.38
CA PRO A 177 -4.72 -10.84 -10.30
C PRO A 177 -4.60 -11.54 -8.94
N TYR A 178 -5.50 -12.49 -8.66
CA TYR A 178 -5.46 -13.36 -7.49
C TYR A 178 -4.16 -14.18 -7.43
N ALA A 179 -3.75 -14.83 -8.52
CA ALA A 179 -2.54 -15.65 -8.56
C ALA A 179 -1.29 -14.79 -8.32
N ASN A 180 -1.25 -13.57 -8.88
CA ASN A 180 -0.17 -12.62 -8.66
C ASN A 180 -0.05 -12.23 -7.17
N ALA A 181 -1.17 -11.91 -6.50
CA ALA A 181 -1.12 -11.57 -5.08
C ALA A 181 -0.77 -12.78 -4.22
N HIS A 182 -1.40 -13.93 -4.44
CA HIS A 182 -1.13 -15.14 -3.67
C HIS A 182 0.33 -15.60 -3.83
N GLY A 183 0.81 -15.68 -5.09
CA GLY A 183 2.19 -16.06 -5.38
C GLY A 183 3.21 -15.05 -4.85
N SER A 184 2.92 -13.75 -4.92
CA SER A 184 3.80 -12.72 -4.36
C SER A 184 3.89 -12.76 -2.82
N MET A 185 2.81 -13.13 -2.12
CA MET A 185 2.86 -13.29 -0.66
C MET A 185 3.77 -14.46 -0.26
N TRP A 186 3.64 -15.64 -0.90
CA TRP A 186 4.55 -16.76 -0.66
C TRP A 186 5.99 -16.41 -1.00
N ALA A 187 6.21 -15.73 -2.13
CA ALA A 187 7.55 -15.30 -2.51
C ALA A 187 8.13 -14.30 -1.50
N ALA A 188 7.32 -13.38 -0.97
CA ALA A 188 7.75 -12.44 0.05
C ALA A 188 8.16 -13.16 1.35
N THR A 189 7.37 -14.13 1.82
CA THR A 189 7.72 -15.00 2.96
C THR A 189 9.06 -15.70 2.74
N LEU A 190 9.26 -16.32 1.58
CA LEU A 190 10.52 -16.99 1.25
C LEU A 190 11.72 -16.03 1.19
N LEU A 191 11.52 -14.80 0.72
CA LEU A 191 12.57 -13.78 0.63
C LEU A 191 12.94 -13.21 2.00
N LEU A 192 11.99 -13.08 2.91
CA LEU A 192 12.24 -12.54 4.25
C LEU A 192 12.81 -13.57 5.21
N TRP A 193 12.49 -14.85 5.04
CA TRP A 193 12.93 -15.92 5.94
C TRP A 193 14.44 -15.91 6.21
N PRO A 194 15.34 -15.86 5.21
CA PRO A 194 16.79 -15.85 5.46
C PRO A 194 17.28 -14.56 6.17
N VAL A 195 16.46 -13.51 6.20
CA VAL A 195 16.79 -12.24 6.87
C VAL A 195 16.42 -12.28 8.36
N LEU A 196 15.45 -13.11 8.76
CA LEU A 196 14.93 -13.17 10.14
C LEU A 196 16.02 -13.42 11.21
N PRO A 197 17.00 -14.31 11.02
CA PRO A 197 18.04 -14.54 12.03
C PRO A 197 18.90 -13.30 12.31
N PHE A 198 18.98 -12.38 11.35
CA PHE A 198 19.76 -11.14 11.45
C PHE A 198 18.89 -9.94 11.89
N ALA A 199 17.58 -10.12 11.91
CA ALA A 199 16.65 -9.10 12.36
C ALA A 199 16.55 -9.13 13.90
N GLY A 200 17.14 -8.14 14.56
CA GLY A 200 17.06 -8.02 16.01
C GLY A 200 15.60 -7.95 16.49
N HIS A 201 15.34 -8.53 17.65
CA HIS A 201 14.08 -8.34 18.37
C HIS A 201 14.26 -7.16 19.32
N ALA A 202 13.35 -6.19 19.26
CA ALA A 202 13.26 -5.19 20.30
C ALA A 202 12.60 -5.83 21.54
N PRO A 203 13.04 -5.49 22.75
CA PRO A 203 12.29 -5.87 23.95
C PRO A 203 10.88 -5.28 23.87
N LEU A 204 9.88 -6.08 24.28
CA LEU A 204 8.49 -5.61 24.31
C LEU A 204 8.41 -4.32 25.14
N PRO A 205 7.84 -3.23 24.59
CA PRO A 205 7.59 -2.04 25.38
C PRO A 205 6.70 -2.39 26.58
N GLU A 206 6.98 -1.85 27.76
CA GLU A 206 6.18 -2.09 28.97
C GLU A 206 4.70 -1.74 28.80
N THR A 207 4.40 -0.82 27.88
CA THR A 207 3.05 -0.36 27.57
C THR A 207 2.31 -1.24 26.55
N ALA A 208 2.99 -2.17 25.87
CA ALA A 208 2.39 -3.01 24.85
C ALA A 208 1.92 -4.33 25.44
N THR A 209 0.62 -4.51 25.59
CA THR A 209 0.07 -5.80 25.98
C THR A 209 0.22 -6.81 24.82
N PRO A 210 0.60 -8.08 25.11
CA PRO A 210 0.69 -9.11 24.08
C PRO A 210 -0.58 -9.23 23.22
N VAL A 211 -1.76 -9.05 23.82
CA VAL A 211 -3.05 -9.10 23.12
C VAL A 211 -3.16 -8.00 22.06
N LEU A 212 -2.75 -6.78 22.39
CA LEU A 212 -2.81 -5.66 21.44
C LEU A 212 -1.84 -5.86 20.27
N VAL A 213 -0.61 -6.31 20.57
CA VAL A 213 0.41 -6.58 19.53
C VAL A 213 -0.05 -7.67 18.59
N TRP A 214 -0.47 -8.83 19.11
CA TRP A 214 -0.94 -9.94 18.28
C TRP A 214 -2.25 -9.63 17.57
N GLY A 215 -3.15 -8.85 18.18
CA GLY A 215 -4.34 -8.31 17.52
C GLY A 215 -3.98 -7.47 16.29
N ALA A 216 -2.96 -6.59 16.41
CA ALA A 216 -2.46 -5.79 15.31
C ALA A 216 -1.80 -6.66 14.21
N VAL A 217 -1.03 -7.70 14.58
CA VAL A 217 -0.44 -8.67 13.63
C VAL A 217 -1.51 -9.41 12.84
N LEU A 218 -2.53 -9.94 13.53
CA LEU A 218 -3.65 -10.63 12.88
C LEU A 218 -4.45 -9.68 11.99
N GLY A 219 -4.73 -8.46 12.48
CA GLY A 219 -5.37 -7.41 11.68
C GLY A 219 -4.58 -7.07 10.42
N LEU A 220 -3.27 -6.94 10.54
CA LEU A 220 -2.40 -6.62 9.41
C LEU A 220 -2.32 -7.77 8.38
N GLY A 221 -2.14 -9.00 8.84
CA GLY A 221 -1.99 -10.18 7.97
C GLY A 221 -3.33 -10.67 7.38
N LEU A 222 -4.33 -10.90 8.23
CA LEU A 222 -5.59 -11.47 7.78
C LEU A 222 -6.52 -10.43 7.17
N LEU A 223 -6.71 -9.28 7.85
CA LEU A 223 -7.64 -8.26 7.41
C LEU A 223 -7.05 -7.39 6.31
N CYS A 224 -5.90 -6.72 6.58
CA CYS A 224 -5.32 -5.74 5.65
C CYS A 224 -4.56 -6.37 4.47
N THR A 225 -4.25 -7.68 4.54
CA THR A 225 -3.60 -8.39 3.43
C THR A 225 -4.53 -9.42 2.82
N GLY A 226 -4.83 -10.52 3.49
CA GLY A 226 -5.62 -11.60 2.90
C GLY A 226 -7.01 -11.19 2.45
N LEU A 227 -7.86 -10.73 3.38
CA LEU A 227 -9.24 -10.32 3.09
C LEU A 227 -9.29 -9.11 2.15
N ALA A 228 -8.43 -8.11 2.38
CA ALA A 228 -8.37 -6.91 1.55
C ALA A 228 -8.07 -7.23 0.08
N TYR A 229 -7.16 -8.16 -0.21
CA TYR A 229 -6.91 -8.60 -1.59
C TYR A 229 -8.13 -9.29 -2.20
N LEU A 230 -8.85 -10.13 -1.45
CA LEU A 230 -10.08 -10.76 -1.95
C LEU A 230 -11.16 -9.71 -2.28
N MET A 231 -11.30 -8.70 -1.44
CA MET A 231 -12.21 -7.57 -1.69
C MET A 231 -11.77 -6.77 -2.92
N TYR A 232 -10.47 -6.47 -3.03
CA TYR A 232 -9.91 -5.74 -4.16
C TYR A 232 -10.15 -6.45 -5.49
N PHE A 233 -9.95 -7.77 -5.55
CA PHE A 233 -10.19 -8.55 -6.79
C PHE A 233 -11.66 -8.57 -7.19
N ARG A 234 -12.58 -8.59 -6.22
CA ARG A 234 -14.02 -8.44 -6.50
C ARG A 234 -14.32 -7.06 -7.10
N LEU A 235 -13.72 -6.00 -6.55
CA LEU A 235 -13.87 -4.64 -7.11
C LEU A 235 -13.26 -4.53 -8.51
N VAL A 236 -12.09 -5.13 -8.75
CA VAL A 236 -11.48 -5.17 -10.09
C VAL A 236 -12.38 -5.90 -11.09
N ALA A 237 -12.98 -7.02 -10.70
CA ALA A 237 -13.90 -7.76 -11.55
C ALA A 237 -15.20 -6.98 -11.84
N ALA A 238 -15.72 -6.25 -10.84
CA ALA A 238 -16.98 -5.52 -10.96
C ALA A 238 -16.84 -4.14 -11.65
N LEU A 239 -15.74 -3.43 -11.41
CA LEU A 239 -15.55 -2.03 -11.82
C LEU A 239 -14.42 -1.83 -12.85
N GLY A 240 -13.59 -2.84 -13.04
CA GLY A 240 -12.31 -2.72 -13.76
C GLY A 240 -11.19 -2.18 -12.88
N ALA A 241 -9.94 -2.46 -13.29
CA ALA A 241 -8.75 -2.13 -12.50
C ALA A 241 -8.60 -0.62 -12.22
N ALA A 242 -8.87 0.23 -13.21
CA ALA A 242 -8.74 1.68 -13.06
C ALA A 242 -9.68 2.25 -11.99
N SER A 243 -10.95 1.80 -11.97
CA SER A 243 -11.92 2.24 -10.97
C SER A 243 -11.63 1.64 -9.59
N ALA A 244 -11.16 0.40 -9.49
CA ALA A 244 -10.78 -0.21 -8.22
C ALA A 244 -9.57 0.50 -7.59
N LEU A 245 -8.61 0.97 -8.40
CA LEU A 245 -7.45 1.73 -7.91
C LEU A 245 -7.81 3.07 -7.27
N THR A 246 -9.02 3.59 -7.46
CA THR A 246 -9.46 4.83 -6.77
C THR A 246 -9.49 4.69 -5.25
N VAL A 247 -9.50 3.46 -4.74
CA VAL A 247 -9.33 3.18 -3.31
C VAL A 247 -8.08 3.84 -2.73
N THR A 248 -7.01 3.96 -3.51
CA THR A 248 -5.74 4.54 -3.05
C THR A 248 -5.84 6.01 -2.67
N PHE A 249 -6.82 6.75 -3.21
CA PHE A 249 -7.10 8.13 -2.83
C PHE A 249 -7.78 8.25 -1.46
N LEU A 250 -8.49 7.20 -1.03
CA LEU A 250 -9.19 7.18 0.26
C LEU A 250 -8.31 6.64 1.39
N ILE A 251 -7.24 5.89 1.08
CA ILE A 251 -6.32 5.33 2.08
C ILE A 251 -5.78 6.41 3.03
N PRO A 252 -5.27 7.58 2.57
CA PRO A 252 -4.79 8.62 3.47
C PRO A 252 -5.86 9.18 4.39
N VAL A 253 -7.10 9.29 3.92
CA VAL A 253 -8.22 9.77 4.75
C VAL A 253 -8.39 8.86 5.97
N PHE A 254 -8.42 7.56 5.73
CA PHE A 254 -8.54 6.58 6.82
C PHE A 254 -7.25 6.43 7.63
N GLY A 255 -6.07 6.52 7.00
CA GLY A 255 -4.79 6.49 7.71
C GLY A 255 -4.66 7.63 8.72
N ILE A 256 -5.04 8.85 8.33
CA ILE A 256 -5.09 10.02 9.20
C ILE A 256 -6.15 9.83 10.30
N LEU A 257 -7.35 9.36 9.93
CA LEU A 257 -8.45 9.14 10.87
C LEU A 257 -8.06 8.10 11.95
N TRP A 258 -7.51 6.98 11.55
CA TRP A 258 -7.10 5.92 12.49
C TRP A 258 -5.90 6.34 13.34
N GLY A 259 -4.92 7.05 12.78
CA GLY A 259 -3.80 7.62 13.52
C GLY A 259 -4.27 8.58 14.60
N HIS A 260 -5.21 9.44 14.28
CA HIS A 260 -5.79 10.39 15.23
C HIS A 260 -6.61 9.68 16.33
N LEU A 261 -7.56 8.82 15.94
CA LEU A 261 -8.51 8.20 16.89
C LEU A 261 -7.85 7.18 17.83
N PHE A 262 -6.89 6.38 17.35
CA PHE A 262 -6.35 5.25 18.10
C PHE A 262 -4.93 5.47 18.63
N LEU A 263 -4.16 6.37 18.01
CA LEU A 263 -2.79 6.66 18.42
C LEU A 263 -2.63 8.08 19.00
N GLY A 264 -3.70 8.89 19.02
CA GLY A 264 -3.64 10.27 19.49
C GLY A 264 -2.73 11.15 18.62
N GLU A 265 -2.52 10.80 17.35
CA GLU A 265 -1.68 11.60 16.45
C GLU A 265 -2.31 12.98 16.25
N ALA A 266 -1.51 14.02 16.46
CA ALA A 266 -1.96 15.39 16.22
C ALA A 266 -2.14 15.62 14.71
N VAL A 267 -3.36 15.96 14.31
CA VAL A 267 -3.67 16.31 12.92
C VAL A 267 -3.73 17.82 12.81
N GLY A 268 -2.62 18.42 12.43
CA GLY A 268 -2.54 19.86 12.12
C GLY A 268 -3.10 20.17 10.74
N TRP A 269 -3.35 21.48 10.49
CA TRP A 269 -3.75 21.95 9.17
C TRP A 269 -2.72 21.59 8.08
N GLN A 270 -1.46 21.48 8.45
CA GLN A 270 -0.35 21.11 7.58
C GLN A 270 -0.49 19.68 7.04
N THR A 271 -0.87 18.74 7.92
CA THR A 271 -1.13 17.33 7.54
C THR A 271 -2.26 17.26 6.52
N LEU A 272 -3.34 18.02 6.76
CA LEU A 272 -4.49 18.06 5.85
C LEU A 272 -4.14 18.75 4.52
N ALA A 273 -3.43 19.88 4.57
CA ALA A 273 -3.01 20.61 3.37
C ALA A 273 -2.03 19.79 2.54
N GLY A 274 -0.99 19.20 3.16
CA GLY A 274 -0.03 18.34 2.48
C GLY A 274 -0.69 17.10 1.87
N ALA A 275 -1.59 16.45 2.59
CA ALA A 275 -2.37 15.33 2.07
C ALA A 275 -3.21 15.74 0.86
N LEU A 276 -3.90 16.87 0.93
CA LEU A 276 -4.71 17.38 -0.18
C LEU A 276 -3.86 17.68 -1.42
N VAL A 277 -2.68 18.30 -1.24
CA VAL A 277 -1.77 18.62 -2.34
C VAL A 277 -1.22 17.33 -2.99
N VAL A 278 -0.80 16.32 -2.18
CA VAL A 278 -0.36 15.01 -2.71
C VAL A 278 -1.48 14.31 -3.46
N LEU A 279 -2.69 14.27 -2.90
CA LEU A 279 -3.85 13.64 -3.55
C LEU A 279 -4.23 14.34 -4.85
N THR A 280 -4.18 15.67 -4.89
CA THR A 280 -4.42 16.45 -6.12
C THR A 280 -3.35 16.15 -7.17
N GLY A 281 -2.08 16.12 -6.79
CA GLY A 281 -0.97 15.72 -7.66
C GLY A 281 -1.18 14.32 -8.24
N THR A 282 -1.53 13.35 -7.39
CA THR A 282 -1.83 11.98 -7.78
C THR A 282 -3.02 11.89 -8.74
N ALA A 283 -4.10 12.66 -8.48
CA ALA A 283 -5.26 12.73 -9.36
C ALA A 283 -4.92 13.29 -10.75
N LEU A 284 -4.08 14.32 -10.81
CA LEU A 284 -3.57 14.87 -12.07
C LEU A 284 -2.72 13.86 -12.84
N VAL A 285 -1.81 13.15 -12.18
CA VAL A 285 -0.96 12.12 -12.80
C VAL A 285 -1.80 10.98 -13.36
N THR A 286 -2.73 10.46 -12.57
CA THR A 286 -3.55 9.29 -12.98
C THR A 286 -4.64 9.62 -13.97
N GLY A 287 -4.98 10.89 -14.13
CA GLY A 287 -6.14 11.28 -14.92
C GLY A 287 -7.48 11.00 -14.25
N PHE A 288 -7.47 10.89 -12.94
CA PHE A 288 -8.69 10.66 -12.18
C PHE A 288 -9.70 11.79 -12.41
N ASP A 289 -10.91 11.40 -12.82
CA ASP A 289 -12.07 12.28 -12.91
C ASP A 289 -13.16 11.71 -11.99
N PRO A 290 -13.54 12.40 -10.90
CA PRO A 290 -14.56 11.92 -9.98
C PRO A 290 -15.92 11.73 -10.66
N ARG A 291 -16.19 12.40 -11.77
CA ARG A 291 -17.44 12.27 -12.53
C ARG A 291 -17.58 10.84 -13.10
N THR A 292 -16.48 10.17 -13.42
CA THR A 292 -16.49 8.79 -13.94
C THR A 292 -17.03 7.77 -12.93
N LEU A 293 -17.02 8.08 -11.64
CA LEU A 293 -17.59 7.23 -10.60
C LEU A 293 -19.12 7.15 -10.67
N TRP A 294 -19.76 8.19 -11.22
CA TRP A 294 -21.22 8.34 -11.24
C TRP A 294 -21.85 7.99 -12.59
N VAL A 295 -21.06 7.91 -13.66
CA VAL A 295 -21.58 7.54 -14.98
C VAL A 295 -21.96 6.07 -14.99
N ARG A 296 -23.26 5.76 -14.99
CA ARG A 296 -23.78 4.44 -15.38
C ARG A 296 -23.30 4.18 -16.81
N LYS A 297 -22.47 3.18 -17.05
CA LYS A 297 -22.33 2.62 -18.38
C LYS A 297 -23.73 2.14 -18.79
N ALA A 298 -24.33 2.84 -19.75
CA ALA A 298 -25.47 2.30 -20.46
C ALA A 298 -25.03 0.97 -21.08
N VAL A 299 -25.56 -0.12 -20.59
CA VAL A 299 -25.35 -1.44 -21.19
C VAL A 299 -26.05 -1.35 -22.52
N SER A 300 -25.29 -1.22 -23.61
CA SER A 300 -25.80 -1.41 -24.96
C SER A 300 -26.05 -2.92 -25.09
N HIS A 301 -27.31 -3.32 -24.88
CA HIS A 301 -27.82 -4.55 -25.44
C HIS A 301 -27.95 -4.33 -26.96
N GLY A 302 -26.99 -4.85 -27.70
CA GLY A 302 -27.02 -5.07 -29.14
C GLY A 302 -26.68 -6.50 -29.43
#